data_4a5c6d43d855b1e0aa04f5c2b614066e
#
_entry.id   4a5c6d43d855b1e0aa04f5c2b614066e
#
_cell.length_a   1.000
_cell.length_b   1.000
_cell.length_c   1.000
_cell.angle_alpha   90.00
_cell.angle_beta   90.00
_cell.angle_gamma   90.00
#
_symmetry.space_group_name_H-M   'P 1'
#
loop_
_entity.id
_entity.type
_entity.pdbx_description
1 polymer ?
#
loop_
_entity_poly.entity_id
_entity_poly.type
_entity_poly.pdbx_seq_one_letter_code
_entity_poly.pdbx_strand_id
1 'polypeptide(L)'
;LLLTFLCSFYSYSQEGFPINGVEDVRDNHYAFINAKIHVDYKTTIDNGILIIKNGIIEDVGSSIDVPDGIRVFDLNGKHIYPSFIDLYSDYAIVKSERRRSSSNWMSSYTNPQMLSNKNGPFSWNESIKPEVNSVENLKFDEKRSKELRNIGFGTVLTHNMDGIMRGTGAIVSLNSDVEQNIVIKEKASTHYSFSKGSTQQNYPNSLMGAVALLKQSFLDAEWYFQNKGKINEVNLSLEAINNNKSLPKIIEVRDKIRVLLAQKVGKEINHDFIIKGTGDEYQRLNEIQKNKSKLIVPINFPKAYNVDDPFKNNNLSLSQLKHWELAPSNFFFLESAGIDFSITTNGLSNLSDFKKNLIKSLKRGVTKEVLLKSLTYNPSKFLNVHDELGSIKKSFVANFFITDRDFFSEESKILSNWTKGIWNRVTTYNNKNYS
;
A
#
# COMPACT_ATOMS: atom_id res chain seq x y z
N LEU A 1 65.15 -24.27 27.83
CA LEU A 1 64.55 -23.38 26.79
C LEU A 1 63.40 -24.15 26.09
N LEU A 2 62.21 -23.94 26.55
CA LEU A 2 61.04 -24.62 26.00
C LEU A 2 60.37 -23.66 25.02
N LEU A 3 60.40 -23.98 23.73
CA LEU A 3 59.79 -23.20 22.64
C LEU A 3 58.40 -23.73 22.44
N THR A 4 57.37 -23.01 22.94
CA THR A 4 55.92 -23.29 22.67
C THR A 4 55.53 -22.73 21.31
N PHE A 5 55.27 -23.62 20.37
CA PHE A 5 54.76 -23.30 19.03
C PHE A 5 53.26 -23.08 19.12
N LEU A 6 52.83 -21.82 19.01
CA LEU A 6 51.42 -21.45 18.97
C LEU A 6 50.87 -21.66 17.53
N CYS A 7 50.26 -22.80 17.27
CA CYS A 7 49.49 -23.02 16.04
C CYS A 7 48.12 -22.34 16.15
N SER A 8 47.94 -21.21 15.51
CA SER A 8 46.64 -20.61 15.29
C SER A 8 45.85 -21.45 14.25
N PHE A 9 44.94 -22.26 14.72
CA PHE A 9 43.95 -22.90 13.85
C PHE A 9 42.94 -21.86 13.45
N TYR A 10 42.95 -21.45 12.20
CA TYR A 10 41.78 -20.79 11.56
C TYR A 10 40.70 -21.86 11.39
N SER A 11 39.71 -21.88 12.28
CA SER A 11 38.50 -22.66 12.09
C SER A 11 37.67 -21.92 11.03
N TYR A 12 37.70 -22.41 9.80
CA TYR A 12 36.64 -22.10 8.86
C TYR A 12 35.36 -22.79 9.39
N SER A 13 34.41 -22.00 9.86
CA SER A 13 33.07 -22.51 10.09
C SER A 13 32.55 -23.05 8.75
N GLN A 14 32.33 -24.36 8.66
CA GLN A 14 31.59 -24.91 7.52
C GLN A 14 30.19 -24.28 7.55
N GLU A 15 29.80 -23.65 6.45
CA GLU A 15 28.40 -23.25 6.25
C GLU A 15 27.54 -24.50 6.47
N GLY A 16 26.72 -24.43 7.53
CA GLY A 16 25.88 -25.54 7.93
C GLY A 16 24.78 -25.75 6.88
N PHE A 17 24.63 -26.98 6.46
CA PHE A 17 23.66 -27.57 5.55
C PHE A 17 23.75 -27.12 4.07
N PRO A 18 23.92 -28.07 3.15
CA PRO A 18 23.76 -27.78 1.74
C PRO A 18 22.33 -27.28 1.51
N ILE A 19 22.21 -26.15 0.83
CA ILE A 19 20.94 -25.67 0.30
C ILE A 19 20.37 -26.81 -0.54
N ASN A 20 19.24 -27.39 -0.11
CA ASN A 20 18.55 -28.44 -0.85
C ASN A 20 17.93 -27.83 -2.11
N GLY A 21 18.68 -27.82 -3.18
CA GLY A 21 18.35 -27.34 -4.50
C GLY A 21 19.61 -26.88 -5.22
N VAL A 22 19.74 -27.20 -6.48
CA VAL A 22 20.77 -26.60 -7.31
C VAL A 22 20.45 -25.13 -7.39
N GLU A 23 21.27 -24.29 -6.77
CA GLU A 23 21.22 -22.84 -6.97
C GLU A 23 21.32 -22.60 -8.47
N ASP A 24 20.31 -21.97 -9.04
CA ASP A 24 20.32 -21.63 -10.45
C ASP A 24 21.32 -20.49 -10.63
N VAL A 25 22.54 -20.85 -10.91
CA VAL A 25 23.70 -19.95 -11.08
C VAL A 25 23.54 -19.07 -12.34
N ARG A 26 22.46 -19.30 -13.13
CA ARG A 26 22.13 -18.42 -14.22
C ARG A 26 21.76 -17.06 -13.65
N ASP A 27 22.54 -16.06 -13.98
CA ASP A 27 22.19 -14.66 -13.70
C ASP A 27 20.72 -14.45 -14.09
N ASN A 28 19.89 -13.95 -13.16
CA ASN A 28 18.51 -13.55 -13.41
C ASN A 28 18.49 -12.35 -14.35
N HIS A 29 18.98 -12.59 -15.58
CA HIS A 29 19.23 -11.61 -16.62
C HIS A 29 18.32 -11.90 -17.82
N TYR A 30 17.40 -11.01 -18.08
CA TYR A 30 16.35 -11.17 -19.08
C TYR A 30 16.25 -9.93 -19.97
N ALA A 31 16.00 -10.14 -21.27
CA ALA A 31 15.62 -9.08 -22.20
C ALA A 31 14.20 -9.33 -22.74
N PHE A 32 13.42 -8.27 -22.84
CA PHE A 32 12.11 -8.23 -23.45
C PHE A 32 12.20 -7.32 -24.67
N ILE A 33 11.98 -7.88 -25.86
CA ILE A 33 12.13 -7.16 -27.12
C ILE A 33 10.78 -7.01 -27.83
N ASN A 34 10.73 -6.10 -28.82
CA ASN A 34 9.54 -5.83 -29.61
C ASN A 34 8.29 -5.50 -28.78
N ALA A 35 8.46 -4.77 -27.67
CA ALA A 35 7.40 -4.43 -26.74
C ALA A 35 6.94 -2.98 -26.92
N LYS A 36 5.66 -2.73 -26.64
CA LYS A 36 5.18 -1.38 -26.35
C LYS A 36 5.35 -1.11 -24.86
N ILE A 37 6.35 -0.32 -24.49
CA ILE A 37 6.73 -0.09 -23.08
C ILE A 37 6.15 1.24 -22.60
N HIS A 38 5.25 1.18 -21.63
CA HIS A 38 4.78 2.34 -20.89
C HIS A 38 5.77 2.63 -19.76
N VAL A 39 6.77 3.48 -20.05
CA VAL A 39 7.85 3.80 -19.09
C VAL A 39 7.28 4.41 -17.80
N ASP A 40 6.35 5.32 -17.96
CA ASP A 40 5.56 5.94 -16.91
C ASP A 40 4.17 6.33 -17.45
N TYR A 41 3.40 7.12 -16.70
CA TYR A 41 2.04 7.53 -17.09
C TYR A 41 1.99 8.46 -18.32
N LYS A 42 3.13 9.03 -18.76
CA LYS A 42 3.23 9.95 -19.92
C LYS A 42 4.01 9.37 -21.07
N THR A 43 5.07 8.62 -20.77
CA THR A 43 6.09 8.22 -21.73
C THR A 43 5.86 6.79 -22.17
N THR A 44 5.77 6.57 -23.48
CA THR A 44 5.64 5.25 -24.09
C THR A 44 6.71 5.08 -25.17
N ILE A 45 7.33 3.91 -25.23
CA ILE A 45 8.30 3.50 -26.25
C ILE A 45 7.66 2.41 -27.10
N ASP A 46 7.50 2.65 -28.39
CA ASP A 46 7.07 1.62 -29.36
C ASP A 46 8.29 0.79 -29.81
N ASN A 47 8.09 -0.52 -29.99
CA ASN A 47 9.15 -1.48 -30.31
C ASN A 47 10.36 -1.39 -29.36
N GLY A 48 10.06 -1.19 -28.06
CA GLY A 48 11.08 -1.02 -27.05
C GLY A 48 11.73 -2.33 -26.62
N ILE A 49 12.90 -2.17 -26.02
CA ILE A 49 13.68 -3.23 -25.36
C ILE A 49 13.78 -2.87 -23.87
N LEU A 50 13.49 -3.86 -23.01
CA LEU A 50 13.67 -3.77 -21.56
C LEU A 50 14.64 -4.86 -21.13
N ILE A 51 15.72 -4.49 -20.44
CA ILE A 51 16.69 -5.42 -19.87
C ILE A 51 16.62 -5.34 -18.35
N ILE A 52 16.49 -6.50 -17.71
CA ILE A 52 16.50 -6.60 -16.26
C ILE A 52 17.57 -7.57 -15.79
N LYS A 53 18.23 -7.23 -14.67
CA LYS A 53 19.26 -8.06 -14.06
C LYS A 53 19.09 -8.06 -12.55
N ASN A 54 19.06 -9.24 -11.93
CA ASN A 54 18.97 -9.40 -10.46
C ASN A 54 17.84 -8.57 -9.81
N GLY A 55 16.67 -8.51 -10.46
CA GLY A 55 15.52 -7.79 -9.92
C GLY A 55 15.51 -6.28 -10.12
N ILE A 56 16.51 -5.73 -10.85
CA ILE A 56 16.64 -4.31 -11.16
C ILE A 56 16.58 -4.12 -12.67
N ILE A 57 16.04 -3.00 -13.12
CA ILE A 57 16.04 -2.58 -14.53
C ILE A 57 17.45 -2.10 -14.88
N GLU A 58 18.13 -2.82 -15.77
CA GLU A 58 19.46 -2.49 -16.23
C GLU A 58 19.40 -1.41 -17.30
N ASP A 59 18.50 -1.57 -18.28
CA ASP A 59 18.29 -0.57 -19.31
C ASP A 59 16.89 -0.66 -19.96
N VAL A 60 16.42 0.46 -20.55
CA VAL A 60 15.15 0.53 -21.28
C VAL A 60 15.22 1.58 -22.39
N GLY A 61 14.84 1.20 -23.62
CA GLY A 61 14.87 2.11 -24.78
C GLY A 61 14.41 1.44 -26.07
N SER A 62 14.53 2.16 -27.20
CA SER A 62 14.18 1.64 -28.55
C SER A 62 15.37 1.06 -29.29
N SER A 63 16.61 1.39 -28.89
CA SER A 63 17.83 1.00 -29.62
C SER A 63 18.91 0.66 -28.58
N ILE A 64 18.72 -0.49 -27.94
CA ILE A 64 19.63 -0.99 -26.90
C ILE A 64 20.20 -2.31 -27.42
N ASP A 65 21.51 -2.48 -27.26
CA ASP A 65 22.16 -3.75 -27.56
C ASP A 65 21.80 -4.78 -26.50
N VAL A 66 21.27 -5.91 -26.94
CA VAL A 66 20.95 -7.02 -26.05
C VAL A 66 22.20 -7.83 -25.81
N PRO A 67 22.69 -7.99 -24.58
CA PRO A 67 23.89 -8.76 -24.30
C PRO A 67 23.76 -10.22 -24.72
N ASP A 68 24.86 -10.82 -25.16
CA ASP A 68 24.90 -12.23 -25.53
C ASP A 68 24.67 -13.13 -24.27
N GLY A 69 24.01 -14.27 -24.50
CA GLY A 69 23.85 -15.31 -23.48
C GLY A 69 22.70 -15.08 -22.49
N ILE A 70 21.97 -13.96 -22.58
CA ILE A 70 20.80 -13.72 -21.74
C ILE A 70 19.53 -14.34 -22.33
N ARG A 71 18.53 -14.56 -21.49
CA ARG A 71 17.24 -15.08 -21.94
C ARG A 71 16.39 -13.97 -22.56
N VAL A 72 16.04 -14.13 -23.83
CA VAL A 72 15.27 -13.15 -24.60
C VAL A 72 13.81 -13.59 -24.71
N PHE A 73 12.88 -12.67 -24.42
CA PHE A 73 11.44 -12.81 -24.64
C PHE A 73 10.99 -11.86 -25.74
N ASP A 74 10.59 -12.40 -26.89
CA ASP A 74 9.96 -11.60 -27.95
C ASP A 74 8.48 -11.40 -27.61
N LEU A 75 8.08 -10.16 -27.43
CA LEU A 75 6.72 -9.81 -27.03
C LEU A 75 5.78 -9.51 -28.21
N ASN A 76 6.31 -9.39 -29.44
CA ASN A 76 5.47 -9.20 -30.64
C ASN A 76 4.41 -8.10 -30.47
N GLY A 77 4.79 -6.93 -30.02
CA GLY A 77 3.89 -5.78 -29.84
C GLY A 77 3.02 -5.81 -28.58
N LYS A 78 3.19 -6.79 -27.68
CA LYS A 78 2.53 -6.78 -26.37
C LYS A 78 2.98 -5.58 -25.54
N HIS A 79 2.16 -5.21 -24.56
CA HIS A 79 2.40 -4.03 -23.74
C HIS A 79 3.07 -4.40 -22.43
N ILE A 80 4.03 -3.59 -22.00
CA ILE A 80 4.64 -3.63 -20.66
C ILE A 80 4.21 -2.38 -19.90
N TYR A 81 3.68 -2.56 -18.70
CA TYR A 81 3.30 -1.50 -17.75
C TYR A 81 4.07 -1.62 -16.45
N PRO A 82 4.46 -0.50 -15.80
CA PRO A 82 4.96 -0.56 -14.43
C PRO A 82 3.89 -1.17 -13.53
N SER A 83 4.26 -2.08 -12.63
CA SER A 83 3.31 -2.71 -11.70
C SER A 83 2.67 -1.67 -10.80
N PHE A 84 1.39 -1.87 -10.50
CA PHE A 84 0.61 -1.01 -9.64
C PHE A 84 1.07 -1.12 -8.17
N ILE A 85 0.88 -0.02 -7.44
CA ILE A 85 1.23 0.12 -6.03
C ILE A 85 -0.04 0.44 -5.25
N ASP A 86 -0.42 -0.40 -4.28
CA ASP A 86 -1.54 -0.12 -3.37
C ASP A 86 -1.03 0.51 -2.07
N LEU A 87 -1.49 1.72 -1.76
CA LEU A 87 -1.05 2.48 -0.58
C LEU A 87 -1.83 2.16 0.70
N TYR A 88 -2.84 1.29 0.65
CA TYR A 88 -3.66 1.03 1.82
C TYR A 88 -4.11 -0.44 1.88
N SER A 89 -3.30 -1.26 2.52
CA SER A 89 -3.54 -2.70 2.62
C SER A 89 -3.22 -3.24 4.02
N ASP A 90 -3.89 -4.31 4.40
CA ASP A 90 -3.55 -5.18 5.54
C ASP A 90 -2.94 -6.51 5.07
N TYR A 91 -2.38 -6.53 3.86
CA TYR A 91 -1.74 -7.70 3.27
C TYR A 91 -0.68 -8.26 4.22
N ALA A 92 -0.71 -9.56 4.44
CA ALA A 92 0.26 -10.29 5.25
C ALA A 92 0.34 -9.85 6.74
N ILE A 93 -0.55 -8.96 7.24
CA ILE A 93 -0.59 -8.61 8.66
C ILE A 93 -1.36 -9.67 9.44
N VAL A 94 -0.70 -10.27 10.41
CA VAL A 94 -1.37 -11.17 11.37
C VAL A 94 -2.33 -10.36 12.23
N LYS A 95 -3.62 -10.59 12.04
CA LYS A 95 -4.65 -9.94 12.88
C LYS A 95 -4.62 -10.58 14.26
N SER A 96 -4.43 -9.76 15.31
CA SER A 96 -4.61 -10.24 16.67
C SER A 96 -6.04 -10.76 16.82
N GLU A 97 -6.17 -11.98 17.37
CA GLU A 97 -7.48 -12.53 17.65
C GLU A 97 -8.27 -11.58 18.56
N ARG A 98 -9.43 -11.15 18.09
CA ARG A 98 -10.35 -10.42 18.96
C ARG A 98 -10.77 -11.35 20.08
N ARG A 99 -10.22 -11.18 21.25
CA ARG A 99 -10.79 -11.82 22.44
C ARG A 99 -12.24 -11.37 22.52
N ARG A 100 -13.17 -12.28 22.23
CA ARG A 100 -14.59 -12.06 22.52
C ARG A 100 -14.69 -11.97 24.03
N SER A 101 -14.61 -10.76 24.55
CA SER A 101 -15.06 -10.50 25.92
C SER A 101 -16.57 -10.84 25.92
N SER A 102 -16.97 -11.77 26.76
CA SER A 102 -18.37 -11.89 27.11
C SER A 102 -18.74 -10.55 27.74
N SER A 103 -19.39 -9.69 26.95
CA SER A 103 -19.78 -8.36 27.37
C SER A 103 -20.90 -8.45 28.40
N ASN A 104 -20.54 -8.59 29.66
CA ASN A 104 -21.38 -8.07 30.71
C ASN A 104 -21.44 -6.56 30.53
N TRP A 105 -22.52 -6.03 29.99
CA TRP A 105 -22.73 -4.59 29.78
C TRP A 105 -22.51 -3.76 31.04
N MET A 106 -22.67 -4.37 32.23
CA MET A 106 -22.38 -3.78 33.52
C MET A 106 -20.87 -3.54 33.79
N SER A 107 -19.98 -4.34 33.25
CA SER A 107 -18.54 -4.15 33.49
C SER A 107 -17.97 -2.95 32.72
N SER A 108 -18.69 -2.44 31.74
CA SER A 108 -18.30 -1.26 30.96
C SER A 108 -18.33 0.04 31.78
N TYR A 109 -19.13 0.09 32.88
CA TYR A 109 -19.23 1.26 33.73
C TYR A 109 -18.27 1.26 34.92
N THR A 110 -17.68 0.12 35.23
CA THR A 110 -16.84 -0.05 36.44
C THR A 110 -15.34 -0.08 36.14
N ASN A 111 -14.92 -0.24 34.91
CA ASN A 111 -13.48 -0.25 34.55
C ASN A 111 -12.93 1.17 34.54
N PRO A 112 -11.90 1.48 35.37
CA PRO A 112 -11.22 2.76 35.32
C PRO A 112 -10.71 3.06 33.91
N GLN A 113 -10.90 4.30 33.44
CA GLN A 113 -10.50 4.72 32.08
C GLN A 113 -8.99 4.54 31.77
N MET A 114 -8.18 4.60 32.84
CA MET A 114 -6.71 4.52 32.76
C MET A 114 -6.15 3.10 32.82
N LEU A 115 -6.99 2.09 33.11
CA LEU A 115 -6.51 0.70 33.10
C LEU A 115 -6.20 0.27 31.66
N SER A 116 -4.97 -0.17 31.44
CA SER A 116 -4.48 -0.70 30.18
C SER A 116 -4.05 -2.16 30.33
N ASN A 117 -4.33 -2.98 29.33
CA ASN A 117 -3.80 -4.35 29.25
C ASN A 117 -2.39 -4.39 28.63
N LYS A 118 -1.82 -3.24 28.25
CA LYS A 118 -0.44 -3.14 27.81
C LYS A 118 0.52 -3.25 28.98
N ASN A 119 1.47 -4.16 28.90
CA ASN A 119 2.57 -4.28 29.84
C ASN A 119 3.79 -3.54 29.30
N GLY A 120 4.41 -2.69 30.13
CA GLY A 120 5.60 -1.94 29.79
C GLY A 120 5.39 -0.43 29.68
N PRO A 121 6.43 0.34 29.33
CA PRO A 121 6.41 1.80 29.31
C PRO A 121 5.78 2.35 28.03
N PHE A 122 4.53 2.03 27.80
CA PHE A 122 3.75 2.46 26.64
C PHE A 122 2.67 3.49 27.00
N SER A 123 2.02 4.07 25.99
CA SER A 123 0.84 4.89 26.18
C SER A 123 -0.22 4.15 27.00
N TRP A 124 -0.82 4.85 27.98
CA TRP A 124 -1.91 4.32 28.80
C TRP A 124 -3.16 3.96 27.96
N ASN A 125 -3.34 4.61 26.82
CA ASN A 125 -4.47 4.32 25.94
C ASN A 125 -4.09 3.28 24.89
N GLU A 126 -4.84 2.20 24.85
CA GLU A 126 -4.61 1.06 23.95
C GLU A 126 -4.85 1.36 22.46
N SER A 127 -5.55 2.46 22.14
CA SER A 127 -5.73 2.92 20.76
C SER A 127 -4.49 3.65 20.20
N ILE A 128 -3.54 3.99 21.08
CA ILE A 128 -2.31 4.69 20.73
C ILE A 128 -1.18 3.67 20.70
N LYS A 129 -0.79 3.25 19.48
CA LYS A 129 0.18 2.18 19.21
C LYS A 129 1.26 2.61 18.21
N PRO A 130 1.86 3.80 18.36
CA PRO A 130 2.86 4.29 17.39
C PRO A 130 4.15 3.45 17.37
N GLU A 131 4.40 2.68 18.41
CA GLU A 131 5.53 1.76 18.56
C GLU A 131 5.42 0.49 17.73
N VAL A 132 4.23 0.15 17.22
CA VAL A 132 4.01 -1.07 16.43
C VAL A 132 4.66 -0.92 15.06
N ASN A 133 5.55 -1.85 14.72
CA ASN A 133 6.14 -1.94 13.38
C ASN A 133 5.45 -3.06 12.60
N SER A 134 4.88 -2.73 11.44
CA SER A 134 4.15 -3.72 10.62
C SER A 134 5.02 -4.89 10.17
N VAL A 135 6.31 -4.63 9.95
CA VAL A 135 7.28 -5.66 9.54
C VAL A 135 7.40 -6.82 10.54
N GLU A 136 7.22 -6.54 11.83
CA GLU A 136 7.33 -7.54 12.90
C GLU A 136 6.13 -8.52 12.91
N ASN A 137 5.05 -8.16 12.25
CA ASN A 137 3.81 -8.93 12.22
C ASN A 137 3.48 -9.45 10.81
N LEU A 138 4.46 -9.47 9.90
CA LEU A 138 4.27 -9.98 8.55
C LEU A 138 4.24 -11.52 8.56
N LYS A 139 3.25 -12.06 7.87
CA LYS A 139 3.18 -13.48 7.53
C LYS A 139 2.79 -13.59 6.06
N PHE A 140 3.68 -14.13 5.25
CA PHE A 140 3.45 -14.24 3.81
C PHE A 140 2.13 -14.96 3.49
N ASP A 141 1.35 -14.40 2.57
CA ASP A 141 0.09 -14.94 2.06
C ASP A 141 0.15 -15.05 0.53
N GLU A 142 0.59 -16.23 0.04
CA GLU A 142 0.72 -16.47 -1.40
C GLU A 142 -0.62 -16.36 -2.13
N LYS A 143 -1.72 -16.80 -1.54
CA LYS A 143 -3.03 -16.70 -2.16
C LYS A 143 -3.40 -15.24 -2.43
N ARG A 144 -3.28 -14.40 -1.41
CA ARG A 144 -3.59 -12.96 -1.53
C ARG A 144 -2.60 -12.25 -2.43
N SER A 145 -1.32 -12.62 -2.38
CA SER A 145 -0.28 -12.12 -3.28
C SER A 145 -0.63 -12.40 -4.73
N LYS A 146 -0.95 -13.66 -5.06
CA LYS A 146 -1.35 -14.08 -6.40
C LYS A 146 -2.61 -13.35 -6.90
N GLU A 147 -3.62 -13.19 -6.04
CA GLU A 147 -4.83 -12.44 -6.39
C GLU A 147 -4.51 -10.98 -6.79
N LEU A 148 -3.62 -10.31 -6.06
CA LEU A 148 -3.19 -8.94 -6.36
C LEU A 148 -2.32 -8.87 -7.61
N ARG A 149 -1.37 -9.80 -7.80
CA ARG A 149 -0.57 -9.88 -9.02
C ARG A 149 -1.42 -10.09 -10.27
N ASN A 150 -2.48 -10.87 -10.16
CA ASN A 150 -3.40 -11.15 -11.28
C ASN A 150 -4.14 -9.92 -11.80
N ILE A 151 -4.22 -8.85 -11.02
CA ILE A 151 -4.82 -7.57 -11.41
C ILE A 151 -3.81 -6.44 -11.62
N GLY A 152 -2.50 -6.78 -11.66
CA GLY A 152 -1.42 -5.87 -12.03
C GLY A 152 -0.64 -5.23 -10.89
N PHE A 153 -0.97 -5.52 -9.62
CA PHE A 153 -0.18 -5.03 -8.50
C PHE A 153 1.12 -5.82 -8.34
N GLY A 154 2.21 -5.12 -8.04
CA GLY A 154 3.52 -5.71 -7.72
C GLY A 154 4.00 -5.35 -6.34
N THR A 155 3.44 -4.28 -5.75
CA THR A 155 3.86 -3.71 -4.48
C THR A 155 2.65 -3.24 -3.68
N VAL A 156 2.69 -3.41 -2.36
CA VAL A 156 1.68 -2.86 -1.44
C VAL A 156 2.34 -2.20 -0.24
N LEU A 157 1.73 -1.14 0.26
CA LEU A 157 2.00 -0.61 1.58
C LEU A 157 1.08 -1.31 2.57
N THR A 158 1.67 -2.13 3.43
CA THR A 158 0.92 -2.89 4.43
C THR A 158 1.10 -2.31 5.83
N HIS A 159 0.02 -2.33 6.62
CA HIS A 159 0.03 -1.81 7.98
C HIS A 159 -1.08 -2.41 8.84
N ASN A 160 -0.91 -2.30 10.16
CA ASN A 160 -1.98 -2.65 11.10
C ASN A 160 -3.13 -1.64 11.00
N MET A 161 -4.37 -2.12 10.84
CA MET A 161 -5.56 -1.26 10.69
C MET A 161 -6.34 -1.06 12.00
N ASP A 162 -5.71 -1.25 13.16
CA ASP A 162 -6.37 -1.18 14.46
C ASP A 162 -5.85 -0.03 15.35
N GLY A 163 -6.75 0.83 15.81
CA GLY A 163 -6.45 1.94 16.71
C GLY A 163 -6.45 3.32 16.05
N ILE A 164 -6.22 4.35 16.87
CA ILE A 164 -6.11 5.76 16.45
C ILE A 164 -4.71 6.05 15.88
N MET A 165 -3.66 5.67 16.61
CA MET A 165 -2.29 5.59 16.10
C MET A 165 -1.95 4.11 15.90
N ARG A 166 -1.59 3.72 14.69
CA ARG A 166 -1.49 2.32 14.25
C ARG A 166 -0.06 1.82 14.05
N GLY A 167 0.91 2.73 14.27
CA GLY A 167 2.33 2.45 14.05
C GLY A 167 2.77 2.67 12.62
N THR A 168 3.87 2.00 12.22
CA THR A 168 4.47 2.14 10.90
C THR A 168 3.88 1.18 9.88
N GLY A 169 3.90 1.59 8.61
CA GLY A 169 3.62 0.73 7.47
C GLY A 169 4.92 0.34 6.75
N ALA A 170 4.93 -0.85 6.16
CA ALA A 170 6.04 -1.38 5.38
C ALA A 170 5.65 -1.50 3.89
N ILE A 171 6.58 -1.16 3.00
CA ILE A 171 6.43 -1.45 1.57
C ILE A 171 6.92 -2.87 1.32
N VAL A 172 6.04 -3.71 0.78
CA VAL A 172 6.35 -5.10 0.48
C VAL A 172 6.08 -5.42 -0.99
N SER A 173 6.94 -6.26 -1.55
CA SER A 173 6.76 -6.84 -2.88
C SER A 173 5.80 -8.03 -2.81
N LEU A 174 5.01 -8.22 -3.84
CA LEU A 174 4.09 -9.34 -3.97
C LEU A 174 4.73 -10.56 -4.63
N ASN A 175 6.04 -10.76 -4.52
CA ASN A 175 6.70 -11.95 -5.04
C ASN A 175 6.41 -13.19 -4.17
N SER A 176 6.76 -14.37 -4.71
CA SER A 176 6.53 -15.67 -4.04
C SER A 176 7.70 -16.14 -3.20
N ASP A 177 8.59 -15.23 -2.83
CA ASP A 177 9.83 -15.55 -2.13
C ASP A 177 9.67 -15.60 -0.60
N VAL A 178 10.74 -15.96 0.08
CA VAL A 178 10.81 -16.05 1.54
C VAL A 178 10.43 -14.70 2.18
N GLU A 179 9.75 -14.71 3.30
CA GLU A 179 9.20 -13.52 4.00
C GLU A 179 10.19 -12.35 4.14
N GLN A 180 11.47 -12.63 4.35
CA GLN A 180 12.51 -11.61 4.49
C GLN A 180 12.82 -10.87 3.19
N ASN A 181 12.66 -11.51 2.03
CA ASN A 181 12.96 -10.92 0.72
C ASN A 181 11.82 -10.08 0.13
N ILE A 182 10.62 -10.14 0.73
CA ILE A 182 9.48 -9.36 0.24
C ILE A 182 9.53 -7.90 0.69
N VAL A 183 10.22 -7.58 1.78
CA VAL A 183 10.29 -6.21 2.31
C VAL A 183 11.18 -5.35 1.41
N ILE A 184 10.62 -4.24 0.90
CA ILE A 184 11.35 -3.22 0.15
C ILE A 184 11.78 -2.10 1.11
N LYS A 185 10.86 -1.66 1.99
CA LYS A 185 11.12 -0.61 2.98
C LYS A 185 10.36 -0.90 4.27
N GLU A 186 11.08 -1.06 5.35
CA GLU A 186 10.52 -1.47 6.65
C GLU A 186 9.62 -0.40 7.27
N LYS A 187 10.05 0.85 7.25
CA LYS A 187 9.32 2.00 7.79
C LYS A 187 9.09 3.01 6.67
N ALA A 188 7.94 2.89 5.98
CA ALA A 188 7.61 3.73 4.84
C ALA A 188 6.63 4.85 5.17
N SER A 189 5.82 4.68 6.21
CA SER A 189 4.77 5.63 6.60
C SER A 189 4.33 5.39 8.04
N THR A 190 3.53 6.31 8.60
CA THR A 190 2.81 6.13 9.86
C THR A 190 1.30 6.22 9.61
N HIS A 191 0.52 5.45 10.36
CA HIS A 191 -0.91 5.26 10.09
C HIS A 191 -1.78 5.70 11.25
N TYR A 192 -2.90 6.36 10.90
CA TYR A 192 -3.81 6.99 11.84
C TYR A 192 -5.28 6.77 11.46
N SER A 193 -6.17 6.92 12.42
CA SER A 193 -7.62 7.00 12.18
C SER A 193 -8.32 7.74 13.33
N PHE A 194 -9.61 8.03 13.15
CA PHE A 194 -10.48 8.51 14.21
C PHE A 194 -11.27 7.38 14.90
N SER A 195 -10.84 6.12 14.70
CA SER A 195 -11.46 4.95 15.33
C SER A 195 -10.57 4.38 16.40
N LYS A 196 -11.12 4.15 17.58
CA LYS A 196 -10.37 3.53 18.69
C LYS A 196 -9.97 2.07 18.42
N GLY A 197 -10.54 1.45 17.40
CA GLY A 197 -10.23 0.07 17.05
C GLY A 197 -10.86 -0.96 17.98
N SER A 198 -10.10 -1.99 18.30
CA SER A 198 -10.54 -3.16 19.07
C SER A 198 -10.46 -3.00 20.60
N THR A 199 -9.91 -1.87 21.10
CA THR A 199 -9.75 -1.65 22.55
C THR A 199 -11.08 -1.66 23.30
N GLN A 200 -11.07 -2.24 24.50
CA GLN A 200 -12.21 -2.27 25.42
C GLN A 200 -12.27 -1.05 26.36
N GLN A 201 -11.26 -0.17 26.34
CA GLN A 201 -11.27 1.04 27.15
C GLN A 201 -12.46 1.94 26.80
N ASN A 202 -13.03 2.60 27.79
CA ASN A 202 -14.17 3.50 27.59
C ASN A 202 -13.80 4.79 26.87
N TYR A 203 -12.55 5.25 26.97
CA TYR A 203 -12.08 6.44 26.27
C TYR A 203 -11.10 6.08 25.13
N PRO A 204 -11.28 6.69 23.94
CA PRO A 204 -12.36 7.58 23.55
C PRO A 204 -13.61 6.81 23.11
N ASN A 205 -14.79 7.38 23.40
CA ASN A 205 -16.09 6.86 22.94
C ASN A 205 -16.79 7.76 21.92
N SER A 206 -16.15 8.84 21.53
CA SER A 206 -16.69 9.80 20.56
C SER A 206 -15.61 10.26 19.55
N LEU A 207 -16.06 10.83 18.43
CA LEU A 207 -15.17 11.43 17.43
C LEU A 207 -14.33 12.57 18.04
N MET A 208 -14.95 13.42 18.87
CA MET A 208 -14.23 14.52 19.53
C MET A 208 -13.15 13.99 20.48
N GLY A 209 -13.48 12.95 21.26
CA GLY A 209 -12.50 12.29 22.12
C GLY A 209 -11.35 11.67 21.34
N ALA A 210 -11.63 11.04 20.20
CA ALA A 210 -10.59 10.48 19.32
C ALA A 210 -9.66 11.56 18.74
N VAL A 211 -10.22 12.69 18.30
CA VAL A 211 -9.46 13.85 17.83
C VAL A 211 -8.63 14.46 18.94
N ALA A 212 -9.21 14.64 20.14
CA ALA A 212 -8.51 15.18 21.28
C ALA A 212 -7.33 14.28 21.70
N LEU A 213 -7.55 12.97 21.78
CA LEU A 213 -6.51 12.00 22.11
C LEU A 213 -5.39 11.99 21.08
N LEU A 214 -5.72 12.02 19.78
CA LEU A 214 -4.72 12.10 18.71
C LEU A 214 -3.85 13.35 18.83
N LYS A 215 -4.47 14.53 19.02
CA LYS A 215 -3.75 15.79 19.20
C LYS A 215 -2.89 15.79 20.45
N GLN A 216 -3.45 15.34 21.56
CA GLN A 216 -2.74 15.25 22.84
C GLN A 216 -1.50 14.36 22.72
N SER A 217 -1.61 13.21 22.03
CA SER A 217 -0.45 12.31 21.83
C SER A 217 0.69 12.97 21.07
N PHE A 218 0.40 13.82 20.08
CA PHE A 218 1.44 14.59 19.39
C PHE A 218 2.05 15.67 20.27
N LEU A 219 1.25 16.38 21.08
CA LEU A 219 1.73 17.39 22.01
C LEU A 219 2.58 16.77 23.12
N ASP A 220 2.16 15.64 23.64
CA ASP A 220 2.91 14.88 24.66
C ASP A 220 4.26 14.39 24.10
N ALA A 221 4.28 13.92 22.86
CA ALA A 221 5.53 13.51 22.19
C ALA A 221 6.48 14.68 22.01
N GLU A 222 5.98 15.86 21.60
CA GLU A 222 6.78 17.07 21.49
C GLU A 222 7.35 17.49 22.83
N TRP A 223 6.51 17.54 23.88
CA TRP A 223 6.93 17.84 25.23
C TRP A 223 7.97 16.86 25.75
N TYR A 224 7.77 15.54 25.53
CA TYR A 224 8.69 14.49 25.94
C TYR A 224 10.06 14.67 25.25
N PHE A 225 10.07 14.99 23.96
CA PHE A 225 11.29 15.24 23.22
C PHE A 225 12.09 16.44 23.77
N GLN A 226 11.40 17.54 24.06
CA GLN A 226 12.02 18.76 24.58
C GLN A 226 12.58 18.60 26.01
N ASN A 227 12.03 17.66 26.78
CA ASN A 227 12.45 17.39 28.15
C ASN A 227 13.25 16.10 28.30
N LYS A 228 13.66 15.46 27.21
CA LYS A 228 14.51 14.25 27.23
C LYS A 228 15.82 14.55 27.98
N GLY A 229 16.10 13.76 29.03
CA GLY A 229 17.24 13.98 29.91
C GLY A 229 16.92 14.73 31.23
N LYS A 230 15.71 15.35 31.35
CA LYS A 230 15.21 15.87 32.61
C LYS A 230 14.16 14.95 33.25
N ILE A 231 13.67 14.00 32.48
CA ILE A 231 12.62 13.06 32.87
C ILE A 231 13.27 11.70 33.03
N ASN A 232 13.05 11.04 34.17
CA ASN A 232 13.53 9.68 34.40
C ASN A 232 12.58 8.59 33.86
N GLU A 233 11.42 8.98 33.33
CA GLU A 233 10.43 8.04 32.80
C GLU A 233 10.67 7.77 31.32
N VAL A 234 10.63 6.50 30.94
CA VAL A 234 10.68 6.06 29.54
C VAL A 234 9.27 5.85 29.05
N ASN A 235 8.96 6.38 27.85
CA ASN A 235 7.71 6.12 27.16
C ASN A 235 7.98 5.77 25.70
N LEU A 236 7.94 4.47 25.39
CA LEU A 236 8.24 3.95 24.06
C LEU A 236 7.26 4.41 22.98
N SER A 237 6.00 4.68 23.36
CA SER A 237 5.02 5.22 22.41
C SER A 237 5.37 6.65 22.00
N LEU A 238 5.76 7.52 22.95
CA LEU A 238 6.17 8.89 22.64
C LEU A 238 7.50 8.94 21.86
N GLU A 239 8.43 8.04 22.19
CA GLU A 239 9.66 7.89 21.42
C GLU A 239 9.39 7.47 19.99
N ALA A 240 8.47 6.53 19.76
CA ALA A 240 8.11 6.07 18.43
C ALA A 240 7.47 7.19 17.58
N ILE A 241 6.62 8.06 18.17
CA ILE A 241 6.08 9.24 17.48
C ILE A 241 7.21 10.15 17.00
N ASN A 242 8.17 10.44 17.87
CA ASN A 242 9.30 11.32 17.58
C ASN A 242 10.26 10.73 16.54
N ASN A 243 10.61 9.45 16.69
CA ASN A 243 11.53 8.75 15.79
C ASN A 243 10.96 8.62 14.36
N ASN A 244 9.62 8.55 14.23
CA ASN A 244 8.93 8.42 12.97
C ASN A 244 8.37 9.76 12.44
N LYS A 245 8.80 10.91 12.98
CA LYS A 245 8.28 12.25 12.66
C LYS A 245 8.43 12.61 11.18
N SER A 246 9.49 12.17 10.52
CA SER A 246 9.78 12.45 9.11
C SER A 246 9.01 11.58 8.12
N LEU A 247 8.41 10.49 8.57
CA LEU A 247 7.68 9.58 7.68
C LEU A 247 6.36 10.20 7.18
N PRO A 248 5.95 9.88 5.94
CA PRO A 248 4.61 10.19 5.43
C PRO A 248 3.52 9.70 6.39
N LYS A 249 2.52 10.53 6.63
CA LYS A 249 1.43 10.25 7.59
C LYS A 249 0.14 9.98 6.85
N ILE A 250 -0.42 8.78 6.99
CA ILE A 250 -1.65 8.35 6.34
C ILE A 250 -2.77 8.26 7.38
N ILE A 251 -3.87 8.99 7.16
CA ILE A 251 -5.04 8.94 8.03
C ILE A 251 -6.25 8.39 7.29
N GLU A 252 -6.88 7.35 7.87
CA GLU A 252 -8.13 6.81 7.37
C GLU A 252 -9.33 7.59 7.91
N VAL A 253 -10.25 7.94 7.02
CA VAL A 253 -11.50 8.60 7.37
C VAL A 253 -12.70 7.84 6.77
N ARG A 254 -13.91 8.11 7.29
CA ARG A 254 -15.12 7.35 6.94
C ARG A 254 -16.09 8.09 6.02
N ASP A 255 -15.85 9.35 5.74
CA ASP A 255 -16.67 10.18 4.85
C ASP A 255 -15.97 11.51 4.49
N LYS A 256 -16.52 12.22 3.52
CA LYS A 256 -16.05 13.54 3.04
C LYS A 256 -15.94 14.62 4.11
N ILE A 257 -16.78 14.59 5.15
CA ILE A 257 -16.72 15.59 6.23
C ILE A 257 -15.50 15.32 7.11
N ARG A 258 -15.19 14.04 7.35
CA ARG A 258 -13.98 13.67 8.09
C ARG A 258 -12.70 13.88 7.29
N VAL A 259 -12.77 13.95 5.94
CA VAL A 259 -11.65 14.44 5.12
C VAL A 259 -11.29 15.87 5.54
N LEU A 260 -12.30 16.75 5.62
CA LEU A 260 -12.07 18.15 6.04
C LEU A 260 -11.60 18.26 7.50
N LEU A 261 -12.10 17.38 8.36
CA LEU A 261 -11.66 17.29 9.75
C LEU A 261 -10.19 16.85 9.84
N ALA A 262 -9.78 15.86 9.07
CA ALA A 262 -8.38 15.42 9.03
C ALA A 262 -7.44 16.53 8.54
N GLN A 263 -7.86 17.30 7.53
CA GLN A 263 -7.13 18.48 7.07
C GLN A 263 -6.98 19.53 8.17
N LYS A 264 -8.08 19.81 8.91
CA LYS A 264 -8.06 20.78 10.02
C LYS A 264 -7.15 20.31 11.14
N VAL A 265 -7.28 19.06 11.58
CA VAL A 265 -6.44 18.46 12.63
C VAL A 265 -4.96 18.49 12.21
N GLY A 266 -4.66 18.11 10.97
CA GLY A 266 -3.28 18.15 10.45
C GLY A 266 -2.66 19.55 10.58
N LYS A 267 -3.39 20.59 10.18
CA LYS A 267 -2.92 22.00 10.33
C LYS A 267 -2.67 22.37 11.79
N GLU A 268 -3.57 21.97 12.69
CA GLU A 268 -3.46 22.31 14.12
C GLU A 268 -2.25 21.64 14.80
N ILE A 269 -1.81 20.47 14.31
CA ILE A 269 -0.62 19.77 14.83
C ILE A 269 0.60 19.91 13.92
N ASN A 270 0.54 20.79 12.92
CA ASN A 270 1.60 21.07 11.95
C ASN A 270 2.08 19.82 11.19
N HIS A 271 1.14 19.00 10.73
CA HIS A 271 1.39 17.80 9.93
C HIS A 271 0.48 17.72 8.70
N ASP A 272 1.07 17.31 7.57
CA ASP A 272 0.32 17.05 6.34
C ASP A 272 -0.06 15.57 6.28
N PHE A 273 -1.37 15.29 6.33
CA PHE A 273 -1.88 13.94 6.16
C PHE A 273 -2.14 13.61 4.69
N ILE A 274 -1.74 12.41 4.27
CA ILE A 274 -2.29 11.71 3.12
C ILE A 274 -3.59 11.08 3.61
N ILE A 275 -4.72 11.43 3.00
CA ILE A 275 -6.04 11.06 3.55
C ILE A 275 -6.64 9.90 2.75
N LYS A 276 -6.85 8.75 3.40
CA LYS A 276 -7.60 7.65 2.82
C LYS A 276 -9.09 7.90 3.02
N GLY A 277 -9.74 8.24 1.92
CA GLY A 277 -11.17 8.55 1.85
C GLY A 277 -12.05 7.34 1.56
N THR A 278 -13.29 7.61 1.11
CA THR A 278 -14.33 6.59 0.92
C THR A 278 -14.97 6.59 -0.47
N GLY A 279 -14.56 7.46 -1.39
CA GLY A 279 -15.09 7.56 -2.75
C GLY A 279 -16.23 8.59 -2.89
N ASP A 280 -16.46 9.41 -1.87
CA ASP A 280 -17.47 10.48 -1.86
C ASP A 280 -16.87 11.90 -1.88
N GLU A 281 -15.56 12.02 -2.16
CA GLU A 281 -14.77 13.26 -2.14
C GLU A 281 -15.27 14.29 -3.16
N TYR A 282 -15.86 13.84 -4.27
CA TYR A 282 -16.44 14.71 -5.31
C TYR A 282 -17.48 15.70 -4.76
N GLN A 283 -18.04 15.45 -3.58
CA GLN A 283 -19.02 16.33 -2.95
C GLN A 283 -18.41 17.53 -2.21
N ARG A 284 -17.07 17.58 -2.06
CA ARG A 284 -16.34 18.61 -1.31
C ARG A 284 -15.02 19.04 -1.97
N LEU A 285 -14.99 19.03 -3.30
CA LEU A 285 -13.78 19.31 -4.09
C LEU A 285 -13.11 20.64 -3.77
N ASN A 286 -13.92 21.72 -3.68
CA ASN A 286 -13.38 23.06 -3.46
C ASN A 286 -12.67 23.17 -2.10
N GLU A 287 -13.22 22.56 -1.06
CA GLU A 287 -12.64 22.56 0.27
C GLU A 287 -11.39 21.68 0.34
N ILE A 288 -11.42 20.52 -0.33
CA ILE A 288 -10.27 19.60 -0.39
C ILE A 288 -9.13 20.23 -1.17
N GLN A 289 -9.41 20.86 -2.32
CA GLN A 289 -8.43 21.52 -3.17
C GLN A 289 -7.69 22.65 -2.46
N LYS A 290 -8.40 23.50 -1.69
CA LYS A 290 -7.80 24.62 -0.93
C LYS A 290 -6.67 24.18 -0.01
N ASN A 291 -6.71 22.94 0.46
CA ASN A 291 -5.71 22.41 1.39
C ASN A 291 -4.62 21.57 0.71
N LYS A 292 -4.68 21.41 -0.63
CA LYS A 292 -3.72 20.64 -1.44
C LYS A 292 -3.44 19.23 -0.89
N SER A 293 -4.44 18.61 -0.28
CA SER A 293 -4.28 17.28 0.34
C SER A 293 -4.10 16.20 -0.71
N LYS A 294 -3.22 15.26 -0.41
CA LYS A 294 -3.05 14.01 -1.17
C LYS A 294 -4.10 13.02 -0.70
N LEU A 295 -4.76 12.33 -1.64
CA LEU A 295 -5.81 11.38 -1.32
C LEU A 295 -5.43 9.95 -1.68
N ILE A 296 -5.93 8.98 -0.90
CA ILE A 296 -6.00 7.58 -1.28
C ILE A 296 -7.49 7.25 -1.41
N VAL A 297 -7.91 6.91 -2.61
CA VAL A 297 -9.33 6.78 -2.96
C VAL A 297 -9.64 5.32 -3.33
N PRO A 298 -10.62 4.68 -2.68
CA PRO A 298 -10.99 3.32 -3.00
C PRO A 298 -11.72 3.25 -4.35
N ILE A 299 -11.44 2.20 -5.11
CA ILE A 299 -12.16 1.89 -6.36
C ILE A 299 -13.38 1.00 -6.12
N ASN A 300 -13.96 1.11 -4.95
CA ASN A 300 -15.15 0.37 -4.54
C ASN A 300 -16.39 1.23 -4.76
N PHE A 301 -17.14 0.93 -5.83
CA PHE A 301 -18.37 1.67 -6.15
C PHE A 301 -19.60 1.00 -5.55
N PRO A 302 -20.62 1.78 -5.16
CA PRO A 302 -21.89 1.22 -4.69
C PRO A 302 -22.51 0.30 -5.73
N LYS A 303 -23.06 -0.82 -5.27
CA LYS A 303 -23.83 -1.74 -6.12
C LYS A 303 -25.17 -1.11 -6.46
N ALA A 304 -25.76 -1.53 -7.58
CA ALA A 304 -27.11 -1.13 -7.94
C ALA A 304 -28.11 -1.54 -6.85
N TYR A 305 -29.02 -0.64 -6.56
CA TYR A 305 -30.12 -0.94 -5.64
C TYR A 305 -31.14 -1.82 -6.32
N ASN A 306 -31.74 -2.75 -5.57
CA ASN A 306 -32.89 -3.51 -6.06
C ASN A 306 -34.12 -2.59 -6.01
N VAL A 307 -34.61 -2.18 -7.19
CA VAL A 307 -35.73 -1.28 -7.36
C VAL A 307 -37.01 -1.99 -7.76
N ASP A 308 -37.00 -3.32 -7.86
CA ASP A 308 -38.18 -4.12 -8.27
C ASP A 308 -39.21 -4.21 -7.16
N ASP A 309 -38.85 -3.96 -5.90
CA ASP A 309 -39.74 -3.96 -4.76
C ASP A 309 -40.15 -2.51 -4.39
N PRO A 310 -41.42 -2.10 -4.63
CA PRO A 310 -41.89 -0.75 -4.35
C PRO A 310 -41.72 -0.34 -2.88
N PHE A 311 -41.81 -1.28 -1.93
CA PHE A 311 -41.66 -0.98 -0.51
C PHE A 311 -40.19 -0.67 -0.15
N LYS A 312 -39.23 -1.31 -0.82
CA LYS A 312 -37.78 -1.01 -0.63
C LYS A 312 -37.40 0.31 -1.28
N ASN A 313 -38.02 0.66 -2.39
CA ASN A 313 -37.77 1.92 -3.09
C ASN A 313 -38.08 3.15 -2.25
N ASN A 314 -39.17 3.12 -1.47
CA ASN A 314 -39.54 4.24 -0.60
C ASN A 314 -38.50 4.55 0.50
N ASN A 315 -37.56 3.63 0.78
CA ASN A 315 -36.50 3.81 1.76
C ASN A 315 -35.17 4.32 1.17
N LEU A 316 -35.12 4.51 -0.17
CA LEU A 316 -33.90 5.01 -0.82
C LEU A 316 -33.93 6.55 -0.85
N SER A 317 -32.93 7.14 -0.21
CA SER A 317 -32.74 8.59 -0.27
C SER A 317 -32.17 9.03 -1.61
N LEU A 318 -32.53 10.25 -2.04
CA LEU A 318 -31.92 10.87 -3.23
C LEU A 318 -30.39 10.93 -3.14
N SER A 319 -29.84 11.12 -1.95
CA SER A 319 -28.39 11.12 -1.70
C SER A 319 -27.73 9.78 -2.02
N GLN A 320 -28.37 8.66 -1.66
CA GLN A 320 -27.90 7.31 -1.98
C GLN A 320 -27.92 7.05 -3.49
N LEU A 321 -28.99 7.42 -4.17
CA LEU A 321 -29.10 7.27 -5.62
C LEU A 321 -28.07 8.12 -6.37
N LYS A 322 -27.91 9.39 -5.97
CA LYS A 322 -26.87 10.26 -6.53
C LYS A 322 -25.46 9.72 -6.27
N HIS A 323 -25.19 9.16 -5.08
CA HIS A 323 -23.88 8.58 -4.80
C HIS A 323 -23.63 7.33 -5.66
N TRP A 324 -24.61 6.45 -5.83
CA TRP A 324 -24.50 5.30 -6.73
C TRP A 324 -24.18 5.72 -8.17
N GLU A 325 -24.81 6.76 -8.67
CA GLU A 325 -24.57 7.24 -10.03
C GLU A 325 -23.22 7.95 -10.17
N LEU A 326 -22.86 8.82 -9.23
CA LEU A 326 -21.70 9.72 -9.34
C LEU A 326 -20.39 9.13 -8.79
N ALA A 327 -20.43 8.11 -7.93
CA ALA A 327 -19.22 7.51 -7.38
C ALA A 327 -18.19 7.06 -8.45
N PRO A 328 -18.60 6.46 -9.59
CA PRO A 328 -17.65 6.14 -10.66
C PRO A 328 -17.02 7.37 -11.34
N SER A 329 -17.61 8.55 -11.21
CA SER A 329 -17.08 9.81 -11.74
C SER A 329 -16.16 10.53 -10.75
N ASN A 330 -15.96 10.00 -9.54
CA ASN A 330 -15.15 10.65 -8.51
C ASN A 330 -13.72 10.96 -9.01
N PHE A 331 -13.08 10.02 -9.71
CA PHE A 331 -11.74 10.22 -10.27
C PHE A 331 -11.69 11.33 -11.32
N PHE A 332 -12.71 11.44 -12.18
CA PHE A 332 -12.83 12.54 -13.13
C PHE A 332 -12.97 13.89 -12.44
N PHE A 333 -13.76 13.98 -11.38
CA PHE A 333 -13.91 15.22 -10.62
C PHE A 333 -12.64 15.61 -9.89
N LEU A 334 -11.90 14.64 -9.32
CA LEU A 334 -10.60 14.88 -8.70
C LEU A 334 -9.56 15.35 -9.71
N GLU A 335 -9.51 14.72 -10.91
CA GLU A 335 -8.66 15.13 -12.02
C GLU A 335 -8.97 16.57 -12.43
N SER A 336 -10.25 16.89 -12.68
CA SER A 336 -10.71 18.22 -13.10
C SER A 336 -10.38 19.30 -12.05
N ALA A 337 -10.37 18.94 -10.77
CA ALA A 337 -9.99 19.81 -9.68
C ALA A 337 -8.46 19.89 -9.46
N GLY A 338 -7.65 19.14 -10.21
CA GLY A 338 -6.20 19.10 -10.03
C GLY A 338 -5.73 18.51 -8.70
N ILE A 339 -6.53 17.63 -8.10
CA ILE A 339 -6.22 16.97 -6.82
C ILE A 339 -5.45 15.69 -7.09
N ASP A 340 -4.23 15.58 -6.56
CA ASP A 340 -3.44 14.35 -6.67
C ASP A 340 -4.02 13.25 -5.78
N PHE A 341 -4.24 12.07 -6.37
CA PHE A 341 -4.75 10.91 -5.67
C PHE A 341 -4.05 9.61 -6.07
N SER A 342 -4.11 8.62 -5.21
CA SER A 342 -3.75 7.22 -5.47
C SER A 342 -4.99 6.35 -5.34
N ILE A 343 -5.08 5.29 -6.12
CA ILE A 343 -6.18 4.32 -6.07
C ILE A 343 -5.78 3.15 -5.17
N THR A 344 -6.72 2.69 -4.33
CA THR A 344 -6.55 1.49 -3.50
C THR A 344 -7.61 0.44 -3.77
N THR A 345 -7.26 -0.83 -3.62
CA THR A 345 -8.20 -1.96 -3.67
C THR A 345 -8.96 -2.16 -2.35
N ASN A 346 -8.61 -1.40 -1.31
CA ASN A 346 -9.28 -1.50 -0.01
C ASN A 346 -10.78 -1.25 -0.12
N GLY A 347 -11.58 -2.15 0.42
CA GLY A 347 -13.04 -2.09 0.35
C GLY A 347 -13.65 -2.86 -0.84
N LEU A 348 -12.87 -3.32 -1.83
CA LEU A 348 -13.38 -4.22 -2.86
C LEU A 348 -13.79 -5.56 -2.26
N SER A 349 -15.04 -5.97 -2.51
CA SER A 349 -15.52 -7.30 -2.10
C SER A 349 -14.91 -8.40 -2.95
N ASN A 350 -14.60 -8.12 -4.22
CA ASN A 350 -13.96 -9.04 -5.16
C ASN A 350 -12.92 -8.26 -5.97
N LEU A 351 -11.67 -8.72 -5.94
CA LEU A 351 -10.59 -8.10 -6.70
C LEU A 351 -10.79 -8.16 -8.22
N SER A 352 -11.58 -9.13 -8.73
CA SER A 352 -11.94 -9.19 -10.16
C SER A 352 -12.72 -7.95 -10.64
N ASP A 353 -13.36 -7.21 -9.73
CA ASP A 353 -14.09 -5.98 -10.09
C ASP A 353 -13.16 -4.77 -10.29
N PHE A 354 -11.88 -4.89 -9.92
CA PHE A 354 -10.91 -3.80 -10.05
C PHE A 354 -10.83 -3.25 -11.48
N LYS A 355 -10.56 -4.10 -12.46
CA LYS A 355 -10.46 -3.69 -13.86
C LYS A 355 -11.79 -3.16 -14.40
N LYS A 356 -12.91 -3.81 -14.06
CA LYS A 356 -14.25 -3.34 -14.47
C LYS A 356 -14.53 -1.94 -13.96
N ASN A 357 -14.15 -1.67 -12.70
CA ASN A 357 -14.36 -0.36 -12.09
C ASN A 357 -13.43 0.70 -12.69
N LEU A 358 -12.18 0.37 -13.05
CA LEU A 358 -11.30 1.27 -13.81
C LEU A 358 -11.91 1.66 -15.16
N ILE A 359 -12.39 0.67 -15.93
CA ILE A 359 -13.04 0.90 -17.21
C ILE A 359 -14.32 1.72 -17.04
N LYS A 360 -15.12 1.45 -15.99
CA LYS A 360 -16.29 2.25 -15.66
C LYS A 360 -15.94 3.71 -15.40
N SER A 361 -14.84 3.97 -14.70
CA SER A 361 -14.35 5.34 -14.46
C SER A 361 -13.88 6.02 -15.75
N LEU A 362 -13.18 5.30 -16.64
CA LEU A 362 -12.82 5.83 -17.97
C LEU A 362 -14.05 6.26 -18.76
N LYS A 363 -15.11 5.44 -18.78
CA LYS A 363 -16.39 5.78 -19.42
C LYS A 363 -17.07 7.00 -18.79
N ARG A 364 -16.68 7.38 -17.57
CA ARG A 364 -17.13 8.58 -16.86
C ARG A 364 -16.23 9.80 -17.03
N GLY A 365 -15.18 9.69 -17.86
CA GLY A 365 -14.39 10.82 -18.35
C GLY A 365 -12.99 11.01 -17.77
N VAL A 366 -12.58 10.23 -16.77
CA VAL A 366 -11.18 10.27 -16.28
C VAL A 366 -10.23 9.76 -17.38
N THR A 367 -9.04 10.36 -17.50
CA THR A 367 -8.06 9.97 -18.52
C THR A 367 -7.26 8.71 -18.13
N LYS A 368 -6.80 7.95 -19.13
CA LYS A 368 -5.92 6.79 -18.91
C LYS A 368 -4.62 7.21 -18.21
N GLU A 369 -4.10 8.37 -18.61
CA GLU A 369 -2.88 8.96 -18.04
C GLU A 369 -3.02 9.15 -16.52
N VAL A 370 -4.12 9.76 -16.06
CA VAL A 370 -4.35 10.00 -14.64
C VAL A 370 -4.60 8.71 -13.88
N LEU A 371 -5.30 7.73 -14.45
CA LEU A 371 -5.47 6.43 -13.81
C LEU A 371 -4.12 5.70 -13.66
N LEU A 372 -3.29 5.69 -14.71
CA LEU A 372 -1.95 5.08 -14.62
C LEU A 372 -1.08 5.83 -13.60
N LYS A 373 -1.10 7.18 -13.62
CA LYS A 373 -0.42 8.02 -12.63
C LYS A 373 -0.82 7.69 -11.20
N SER A 374 -2.13 7.52 -10.96
CA SER A 374 -2.70 7.25 -9.63
C SER A 374 -2.41 5.83 -9.11
N LEU A 375 -2.04 4.90 -9.99
CA LEU A 375 -1.69 3.53 -9.65
C LEU A 375 -0.18 3.27 -9.58
N THR A 376 0.65 4.18 -10.09
CA THR A 376 2.11 3.99 -10.21
C THR A 376 2.91 5.14 -9.61
N TYR A 377 2.92 6.31 -10.26
CA TYR A 377 3.74 7.45 -9.87
C TYR A 377 3.27 8.14 -8.58
N ASN A 378 1.96 8.42 -8.46
CA ASN A 378 1.46 9.10 -7.26
C ASN A 378 1.71 8.29 -5.97
N PRO A 379 1.40 6.96 -5.92
CA PRO A 379 1.71 6.18 -4.74
C PRO A 379 3.20 6.16 -4.40
N SER A 380 4.10 6.01 -5.37
CA SER A 380 5.54 6.05 -5.10
C SER A 380 6.02 7.42 -4.62
N LYS A 381 5.47 8.51 -5.19
CA LYS A 381 5.75 9.88 -4.77
C LYS A 381 5.24 10.17 -3.35
N PHE A 382 4.06 9.67 -2.99
CA PHE A 382 3.48 9.88 -1.66
C PHE A 382 4.31 9.22 -0.54
N LEU A 383 5.01 8.13 -0.87
CA LEU A 383 5.89 7.42 0.05
C LEU A 383 7.37 7.82 -0.05
N ASN A 384 7.72 8.79 -0.91
CA ASN A 384 9.09 9.21 -1.18
C ASN A 384 9.99 8.03 -1.64
N VAL A 385 9.48 7.22 -2.59
CA VAL A 385 10.19 6.09 -3.23
C VAL A 385 10.06 6.12 -4.75
N HIS A 386 9.81 7.30 -5.32
CA HIS A 386 9.57 7.49 -6.75
C HIS A 386 10.85 7.49 -7.61
N ASP A 387 11.98 7.33 -6.99
CA ASP A 387 13.32 7.08 -7.55
C ASP A 387 13.65 5.58 -7.66
N GLU A 388 12.83 4.71 -7.07
CA GLU A 388 13.02 3.26 -7.08
C GLU A 388 11.81 2.50 -7.64
N LEU A 389 10.59 3.06 -7.50
CA LEU A 389 9.33 2.39 -7.81
C LEU A 389 8.38 3.26 -8.64
N GLY A 390 7.45 2.62 -9.34
CA GLY A 390 6.35 3.28 -10.05
C GLY A 390 6.66 3.74 -11.47
N SER A 391 7.82 3.37 -12.01
CA SER A 391 8.21 3.60 -13.42
C SER A 391 9.14 2.50 -13.90
N ILE A 392 9.25 2.36 -15.23
CA ILE A 392 10.20 1.43 -15.86
C ILE A 392 11.41 2.26 -16.32
N LYS A 393 12.35 2.46 -15.41
CA LYS A 393 13.55 3.27 -15.64
C LYS A 393 14.80 2.54 -15.15
N LYS A 394 15.95 2.87 -15.70
CA LYS A 394 17.24 2.33 -15.26
C LYS A 394 17.42 2.47 -13.76
N SER A 395 17.93 1.46 -13.12
CA SER A 395 18.17 1.32 -11.66
C SER A 395 16.90 1.19 -10.79
N PHE A 396 15.71 1.18 -11.39
CA PHE A 396 14.45 0.92 -10.66
C PHE A 396 14.28 -0.58 -10.41
N VAL A 397 13.52 -0.90 -9.39
CA VAL A 397 13.11 -2.28 -9.12
C VAL A 397 12.30 -2.81 -10.31
N ALA A 398 12.64 -4.01 -10.78
CA ALA A 398 11.99 -4.64 -11.93
C ALA A 398 10.59 -5.15 -11.57
N ASN A 399 9.67 -4.21 -11.38
CA ASN A 399 8.26 -4.44 -11.08
C ASN A 399 7.41 -3.98 -12.27
N PHE A 400 6.94 -4.93 -13.08
CA PHE A 400 6.12 -4.65 -14.26
C PHE A 400 5.21 -5.82 -14.59
N PHE A 401 4.16 -5.57 -15.36
CA PHE A 401 3.31 -6.62 -15.90
C PHE A 401 3.15 -6.51 -17.40
N ILE A 402 2.89 -7.65 -18.03
CA ILE A 402 2.74 -7.78 -19.49
C ILE A 402 1.30 -8.08 -19.82
N THR A 403 0.75 -7.34 -20.79
CA THR A 403 -0.60 -7.54 -21.33
C THR A 403 -0.56 -7.87 -22.81
N ASP A 404 -1.60 -8.57 -23.30
CA ASP A 404 -1.75 -8.89 -24.72
C ASP A 404 -2.00 -7.65 -25.60
N ARG A 405 -2.60 -6.61 -25.04
CA ARG A 405 -2.94 -5.33 -25.66
C ARG A 405 -3.02 -4.22 -24.60
N ASP A 406 -3.47 -3.00 -24.96
CA ASP A 406 -3.66 -1.91 -24.01
C ASP A 406 -4.46 -2.38 -22.79
N PHE A 407 -3.89 -2.23 -21.58
CA PHE A 407 -4.49 -2.66 -20.31
C PHE A 407 -5.90 -2.08 -20.11
N PHE A 408 -6.12 -0.86 -20.54
CA PHE A 408 -7.41 -0.16 -20.40
C PHE A 408 -8.45 -0.56 -21.44
N SER A 409 -8.16 -1.53 -22.30
CA SER A 409 -9.17 -2.20 -23.14
C SER A 409 -9.94 -3.22 -22.32
N GLU A 410 -11.28 -3.34 -22.54
CA GLU A 410 -12.13 -4.30 -21.83
C GLU A 410 -11.63 -5.74 -21.98
N GLU A 411 -11.20 -6.11 -23.18
CA GLU A 411 -10.78 -7.47 -23.52
C GLU A 411 -9.34 -7.80 -23.12
N SER A 412 -8.54 -6.80 -22.69
CA SER A 412 -7.13 -7.05 -22.41
C SER A 412 -6.93 -8.01 -21.24
N LYS A 413 -5.90 -8.85 -21.36
CA LYS A 413 -5.52 -9.86 -20.36
C LYS A 413 -4.11 -9.60 -19.89
N ILE A 414 -3.90 -9.72 -18.58
CA ILE A 414 -2.55 -9.76 -18.01
C ILE A 414 -2.00 -11.17 -18.24
N LEU A 415 -0.85 -11.27 -18.88
CA LEU A 415 -0.19 -12.52 -19.23
C LEU A 415 0.77 -12.97 -18.13
N SER A 416 1.53 -12.01 -17.61
CA SER A 416 2.48 -12.23 -16.52
C SER A 416 2.68 -10.96 -15.71
N ASN A 417 3.09 -11.13 -14.47
CA ASN A 417 3.50 -10.05 -13.57
C ASN A 417 4.90 -10.37 -13.06
N TRP A 418 5.82 -9.42 -13.17
CA TRP A 418 7.20 -9.52 -12.73
C TRP A 418 7.39 -8.66 -11.50
N THR A 419 7.80 -9.28 -10.40
CA THR A 419 7.98 -8.61 -9.11
C THR A 419 9.41 -8.86 -8.62
N LYS A 420 10.20 -7.80 -8.44
CA LYS A 420 11.64 -7.87 -8.19
C LYS A 420 12.36 -8.80 -9.17
N GLY A 421 11.96 -8.75 -10.46
CA GLY A 421 12.53 -9.60 -11.53
C GLY A 421 12.07 -11.06 -11.49
N ILE A 422 11.22 -11.47 -10.56
CA ILE A 422 10.69 -12.83 -10.48
C ILE A 422 9.44 -12.94 -11.34
N TRP A 423 9.43 -13.93 -12.23
CA TRP A 423 8.32 -14.17 -13.14
C TRP A 423 7.14 -14.86 -12.46
N ASN A 424 5.98 -14.21 -12.49
CA ASN A 424 4.72 -14.76 -12.03
C ASN A 424 3.74 -14.89 -13.21
N ARG A 425 3.43 -16.12 -13.62
CA ARG A 425 2.47 -16.38 -14.67
C ARG A 425 1.05 -16.14 -14.19
N VAL A 426 0.30 -15.30 -14.91
CA VAL A 426 -1.09 -14.95 -14.56
C VAL A 426 -2.09 -15.77 -15.38
N THR A 427 -1.89 -15.88 -16.67
CA THR A 427 -2.79 -16.59 -17.59
C THR A 427 -2.20 -17.96 -17.96
N THR A 428 -3.01 -19.01 -17.83
CA THR A 428 -2.65 -20.32 -18.35
C THR A 428 -2.78 -20.29 -19.88
N TYR A 429 -1.66 -20.18 -20.60
CA TYR A 429 -1.63 -20.44 -22.04
C TYR A 429 -1.79 -21.94 -22.24
N ASN A 430 -2.81 -22.37 -22.98
CA ASN A 430 -2.80 -23.68 -23.61
C ASN A 430 -1.71 -23.66 -24.68
N ASN A 431 -0.52 -24.13 -24.33
CA ASN A 431 0.58 -24.36 -25.26
C ASN A 431 0.17 -25.50 -26.22
N LYS A 432 -0.56 -25.17 -27.29
CA LYS A 432 -0.72 -26.08 -28.42
C LYS A 432 0.15 -25.74 -29.63
N ASN A 433 1.06 -24.76 -29.53
CA ASN A 433 1.95 -24.40 -30.64
C ASN A 433 3.37 -24.09 -30.11
N TYR A 434 4.07 -25.12 -29.68
CA TYR A 434 5.53 -25.19 -29.76
C TYR A 434 5.87 -26.61 -30.23
N SER A 435 5.88 -26.80 -31.55
CA SER A 435 6.59 -27.90 -32.23
C SER A 435 7.91 -27.38 -32.70
#